data_d57eb6253990b9a156367cf3441672b3
#
_entry.id   d57eb6253990b9a156367cf3441672b3
#
_cell.length_a   1.000
_cell.length_b   1.000
_cell.length_c   1.000
_cell.angle_alpha   90.00
_cell.angle_beta   90.00
_cell.angle_gamma   90.00
#
_symmetry.space_group_name_H-M   'P 1'
#
loop_
_entity.id
_entity.type
_entity.pdbx_description
1 polymer ?
#
loop_
_entity_poly.entity_id
_entity_poly.type
_entity_poly.pdbx_seq_one_letter_code
_entity_poly.pdbx_strand_id
1 'polypeptide(L)'
;MKFIGTETVNLTALWLCLMGHLLCCSAPSADALTAIDDVAATLPNTSITLCVLTNDSISASNATAILRVNQPAHGRIIINSIPAETAELTPLFQFAATQLSNTVVQVGDTNLYPWLVLPDGSWDTAPAGDNNWISGFFPGALWLIYEHSGDPNYRTWAESWTAGIAPEQFSTNVDDVGFMINTSFGNGYRLTGNPAYKAVLLQAAQSLSNRFNPAVGCLADDRLLDTTTNPPPFEVIMDTMMNSELLYHACDLGGGTNLYNLALSHAEKTLTNQVRADGSTYHMVIYNATNGEVLYQSNRAIDPPLDTWARGHAWAAYAFPMVFRETGDTRFLDTAKRVVDFYINHAPADCVPYWYYPSNSVDTNLLRDSSAAAITLAGLLDLSQQVTNAADGAKYWLAAHNLFVSLSSTNYLAVNTTNAILLHGNPVDYDTDTSLIYGDYYFIESLKRLNDTFDHSTLTYIPAINYTGTDTFTYQVCDSSGATATATVTVIVGLVVQISWSPLTSQPVISFSTSAGKTYFVQYTDHLSLPMAWSILATNLPGSGAVISISDTNPPTCRFYRVVAK
;
A
#
# COMPACT_ATOMS: atom_id res chain seq x y z
N MET A 1 -1.39 25.39 -37.87
CA MET A 1 -2.52 24.48 -38.19
C MET A 1 -3.47 24.44 -37.01
N LYS A 2 -4.75 24.76 -37.20
CA LYS A 2 -5.75 24.77 -36.12
C LYS A 2 -6.69 23.58 -36.26
N PHE A 3 -7.00 22.94 -35.14
CA PHE A 3 -7.97 21.84 -35.08
C PHE A 3 -9.35 22.35 -34.66
N ILE A 4 -10.40 21.70 -35.11
CA ILE A 4 -11.76 21.91 -34.64
C ILE A 4 -12.42 20.53 -34.50
N GLY A 5 -12.59 20.07 -33.24
CA GLY A 5 -13.47 18.95 -32.91
C GLY A 5 -14.87 19.49 -32.58
N THR A 6 -15.91 18.76 -32.91
CA THR A 6 -17.30 19.17 -32.64
C THR A 6 -17.83 18.82 -31.26
N GLU A 7 -17.01 18.30 -30.39
CA GLU A 7 -17.18 18.50 -28.93
C GLU A 7 -16.24 19.66 -28.62
N THR A 8 -16.73 20.74 -28.06
CA THR A 8 -15.98 21.94 -27.71
C THR A 8 -14.83 21.60 -26.76
N VAL A 9 -13.72 21.14 -27.32
CA VAL A 9 -12.45 21.13 -26.59
C VAL A 9 -12.03 22.62 -26.55
N ASN A 10 -11.99 23.14 -25.35
CA ASN A 10 -11.61 24.54 -25.14
C ASN A 10 -10.15 24.70 -25.59
N LEU A 11 -9.91 25.35 -26.70
CA LEU A 11 -8.61 25.56 -27.36
C LEU A 11 -7.57 26.28 -26.47
N THR A 12 -7.99 26.77 -25.30
CA THR A 12 -7.13 27.40 -24.32
C THR A 12 -6.17 26.42 -23.65
N ALA A 13 -6.53 25.14 -23.53
CA ALA A 13 -5.70 24.15 -22.82
C ALA A 13 -4.45 23.74 -23.62
N LEU A 14 -4.50 23.68 -24.93
CA LEU A 14 -3.35 23.28 -25.75
C LEU A 14 -2.30 24.42 -25.92
N TRP A 15 -2.72 25.69 -25.76
CA TRP A 15 -1.81 26.84 -25.77
C TRP A 15 -1.06 27.00 -24.42
N LEU A 16 -1.65 26.59 -23.31
CA LEU A 16 -1.03 26.66 -21.98
C LEU A 16 0.15 25.68 -21.84
N CYS A 17 0.09 24.50 -22.45
CA CYS A 17 1.21 23.56 -22.43
C CYS A 17 2.45 24.04 -23.21
N LEU A 18 2.28 24.88 -24.23
CA LEU A 18 3.40 25.45 -25.00
C LEU A 18 3.89 26.81 -24.45
N MET A 19 3.07 27.50 -23.65
CA MET A 19 3.45 28.79 -23.05
C MET A 19 4.03 28.65 -21.64
N GLY A 20 3.86 27.50 -20.96
CA GLY A 20 4.46 27.25 -19.65
C GLY A 20 5.99 27.25 -19.63
N HIS A 21 6.64 27.25 -20.82
CA HIS A 21 8.10 27.34 -20.94
C HIS A 21 8.63 28.78 -21.16
N LEU A 22 7.78 29.82 -21.18
CA LEU A 22 8.22 31.17 -21.53
C LEU A 22 7.84 32.29 -20.54
N LEU A 23 7.28 31.95 -19.37
CA LEU A 23 7.00 32.92 -18.31
C LEU A 23 7.56 32.45 -16.95
N CYS A 24 8.85 32.25 -16.90
CA CYS A 24 9.54 32.11 -15.64
C CYS A 24 10.57 33.21 -15.53
N CYS A 25 10.21 34.35 -14.89
CA CYS A 25 11.13 35.26 -14.24
C CYS A 25 10.38 36.23 -13.32
N SER A 26 10.00 35.77 -12.17
CA SER A 26 10.08 36.53 -10.93
C SER A 26 10.27 35.47 -9.83
N ALA A 27 11.48 35.37 -9.30
CA ALA A 27 11.82 34.47 -8.23
C ALA A 27 10.94 34.79 -7.00
N PRO A 28 10.13 33.84 -6.48
CA PRO A 28 9.64 33.94 -5.11
C PRO A 28 10.82 33.72 -4.16
N SER A 29 10.77 34.37 -3.00
CA SER A 29 11.73 34.22 -1.91
C SER A 29 11.93 32.72 -1.62
N ALA A 30 13.20 32.32 -1.50
CA ALA A 30 13.58 30.98 -1.12
C ALA A 30 12.79 30.51 0.11
N ASP A 31 12.27 29.26 0.07
CA ASP A 31 11.80 28.41 1.16
C ASP A 31 10.30 28.10 1.29
N ALA A 32 9.43 28.38 0.34
CA ALA A 32 8.04 27.90 0.42
C ALA A 32 7.77 26.78 -0.59
N LEU A 33 7.34 25.60 -0.11
CA LEU A 33 6.80 24.53 -0.94
C LEU A 33 5.49 25.03 -1.59
N THR A 34 5.41 25.01 -2.92
CA THR A 34 4.16 25.33 -3.65
C THR A 34 3.86 24.25 -4.68
N ALA A 35 2.61 23.79 -4.70
CA ALA A 35 2.10 22.90 -5.73
C ALA A 35 1.25 23.69 -6.73
N ILE A 36 1.39 23.40 -8.01
CA ILE A 36 0.75 24.11 -9.12
C ILE A 36 -0.14 23.15 -9.89
N ASP A 37 -1.35 23.60 -10.23
CA ASP A 37 -2.33 22.80 -10.95
C ASP A 37 -1.82 22.26 -12.30
N ASP A 38 -2.15 21.01 -12.60
CA ASP A 38 -1.77 20.30 -13.80
C ASP A 38 -2.96 20.05 -14.74
N VAL A 39 -2.66 19.95 -16.03
CA VAL A 39 -3.64 19.55 -17.04
C VAL A 39 -3.05 18.47 -17.94
N ALA A 40 -3.81 17.39 -18.14
CA ALA A 40 -3.42 16.29 -19.00
C ALA A 40 -4.58 15.83 -19.89
N ALA A 41 -4.28 15.07 -20.94
CA ALA A 41 -5.30 14.47 -21.79
C ALA A 41 -4.92 13.02 -22.14
N THR A 42 -5.93 12.15 -22.16
CA THR A 42 -5.77 10.74 -22.57
C THR A 42 -6.96 10.27 -23.41
N LEU A 43 -6.85 9.07 -23.95
CA LEU A 43 -7.90 8.42 -24.71
C LEU A 43 -8.84 7.62 -23.79
N PRO A 44 -10.10 7.38 -24.20
CA PRO A 44 -10.95 6.43 -23.51
C PRO A 44 -10.27 5.06 -23.41
N ASN A 45 -10.36 4.44 -22.24
CA ASN A 45 -9.74 3.14 -21.93
C ASN A 45 -8.20 3.09 -22.04
N THR A 46 -7.54 4.25 -22.02
CA THR A 46 -6.08 4.35 -22.08
C THR A 46 -5.57 5.07 -20.85
N SER A 47 -4.69 4.43 -20.10
CA SER A 47 -4.02 5.07 -18.96
C SER A 47 -3.00 6.11 -19.43
N ILE A 48 -2.76 7.11 -18.60
CA ILE A 48 -1.73 8.13 -18.83
C ILE A 48 -0.88 8.30 -17.57
N THR A 49 0.44 8.38 -17.76
CA THR A 49 1.38 8.74 -16.70
C THR A 49 1.55 10.26 -16.65
N LEU A 50 1.47 10.83 -15.46
CA LEU A 50 1.48 12.27 -15.19
C LEU A 50 2.70 12.59 -14.30
N CYS A 51 3.53 13.52 -14.73
CA CYS A 51 4.69 14.02 -13.98
C CYS A 51 4.29 15.33 -13.27
N VAL A 52 3.44 15.23 -12.26
CA VAL A 52 2.80 16.39 -11.60
C VAL A 52 3.76 17.26 -10.77
N LEU A 53 4.94 16.76 -10.42
CA LEU A 53 5.92 17.55 -9.66
C LEU A 53 6.81 18.46 -10.54
N THR A 54 6.67 18.41 -11.86
CA THR A 54 7.60 19.11 -12.77
C THR A 54 7.41 20.62 -12.80
N ASN A 55 6.26 21.11 -12.43
CA ASN A 55 5.91 22.55 -12.35
C ASN A 55 5.84 23.06 -10.92
N ASP A 56 5.96 22.19 -9.91
CA ASP A 56 5.95 22.55 -8.50
C ASP A 56 7.26 23.26 -8.09
N SER A 57 7.15 24.23 -7.19
CA SER A 57 8.34 24.87 -6.60
C SER A 57 8.80 24.07 -5.40
N ILE A 58 9.97 23.45 -5.53
CA ILE A 58 10.61 22.62 -4.51
C ILE A 58 11.86 23.38 -4.03
N SER A 59 12.03 23.51 -2.71
CA SER A 59 13.29 24.01 -2.16
C SER A 59 14.42 23.04 -2.52
N ALA A 60 15.53 23.56 -3.05
CA ALA A 60 16.65 22.78 -3.61
C ALA A 60 17.35 21.83 -2.62
N SER A 61 16.98 21.87 -1.34
CA SER A 61 17.59 21.07 -0.27
C SER A 61 16.67 19.98 0.29
N ASN A 62 15.38 19.92 -0.14
CA ASN A 62 14.38 19.05 0.48
C ASN A 62 13.77 18.11 -0.56
N ALA A 63 13.83 16.81 -0.32
CA ALA A 63 13.10 15.82 -1.11
C ALA A 63 11.59 16.12 -1.01
N THR A 64 10.90 16.10 -2.15
CA THR A 64 9.45 16.31 -2.21
C THR A 64 8.79 15.07 -2.79
N ALA A 65 7.78 14.60 -2.11
CA ALA A 65 7.00 13.44 -2.52
C ALA A 65 5.52 13.78 -2.62
N ILE A 66 4.81 13.10 -3.50
CA ILE A 66 3.35 13.11 -3.50
C ILE A 66 2.88 12.31 -2.29
N LEU A 67 2.41 13.03 -1.29
CA LEU A 67 1.92 12.44 -0.04
C LEU A 67 0.60 11.71 -0.26
N ARG A 68 -0.23 12.22 -1.18
CA ARG A 68 -1.61 11.79 -1.29
C ARG A 68 -2.27 12.23 -2.58
N VAL A 69 -3.23 11.42 -3.06
CA VAL A 69 -4.17 11.76 -4.14
C VAL A 69 -5.59 11.41 -3.74
N ASN A 70 -6.55 12.27 -4.08
CA ASN A 70 -7.96 11.92 -4.03
C ASN A 70 -8.33 11.19 -5.31
N GLN A 71 -9.18 10.15 -5.21
CA GLN A 71 -9.63 9.45 -6.40
C GLN A 71 -10.60 10.34 -7.20
N PRO A 72 -10.48 10.37 -8.53
CA PRO A 72 -11.40 11.09 -9.40
C PRO A 72 -12.76 10.37 -9.51
N ALA A 73 -13.80 11.10 -9.97
CA ALA A 73 -15.15 10.56 -10.06
C ALA A 73 -15.32 9.48 -11.16
N HIS A 74 -14.53 9.55 -12.23
CA HIS A 74 -14.70 8.73 -13.43
C HIS A 74 -13.44 7.98 -13.86
N GLY A 75 -12.55 7.70 -12.91
CA GLY A 75 -11.33 6.96 -13.12
C GLY A 75 -10.71 6.53 -11.81
N ARG A 76 -9.48 6.05 -11.87
CA ARG A 76 -8.66 5.82 -10.68
C ARG A 76 -7.25 6.33 -10.89
N ILE A 77 -6.63 6.77 -9.82
CA ILE A 77 -5.22 7.15 -9.77
C ILE A 77 -4.43 6.04 -9.11
N ILE A 78 -3.32 5.68 -9.75
CA ILE A 78 -2.24 4.90 -9.16
C ILE A 78 -1.06 5.85 -9.03
N ILE A 79 -0.48 5.92 -7.85
CA ILE A 79 0.79 6.61 -7.65
C ILE A 79 1.88 5.64 -8.15
N ASN A 80 2.66 6.07 -9.13
CA ASN A 80 3.72 5.22 -9.67
C ASN A 80 4.96 5.36 -8.80
N SER A 81 5.52 4.25 -8.37
CA SER A 81 6.89 4.22 -7.90
C SER A 81 7.83 4.19 -9.12
N ILE A 82 8.67 5.20 -9.28
CA ILE A 82 9.87 5.06 -10.09
C ILE A 82 10.96 4.59 -9.11
N PRO A 83 11.81 3.60 -9.44
CA PRO A 83 12.94 3.27 -8.60
C PRO A 83 13.92 4.45 -8.58
N ALA A 84 13.66 5.46 -7.79
CA ALA A 84 14.66 6.42 -7.40
C ALA A 84 15.20 5.95 -6.06
N GLU A 85 16.46 5.59 -6.03
CA GLU A 85 17.19 5.41 -4.78
C GLU A 85 17.12 6.74 -4.02
N THR A 86 16.17 6.87 -3.10
CA THR A 86 16.26 7.99 -2.16
C THR A 86 17.55 7.78 -1.39
N ALA A 87 18.43 8.75 -1.49
CA ALA A 87 19.78 8.67 -0.89
C ALA A 87 19.72 8.37 0.63
N GLU A 88 18.57 8.54 1.24
CA GLU A 88 18.32 8.30 2.67
C GLU A 88 17.90 6.85 2.97
N LEU A 89 17.14 6.17 2.12
CA LEU A 89 16.67 4.80 2.35
C LEU A 89 17.67 3.74 1.86
N THR A 90 18.45 4.06 0.82
CA THR A 90 19.43 3.13 0.23
C THR A 90 20.39 2.52 1.27
N PRO A 91 21.01 3.29 2.18
CA PRO A 91 21.88 2.70 3.20
C PRO A 91 21.15 1.73 4.14
N LEU A 92 19.88 2.00 4.46
CA LEU A 92 19.07 1.13 5.33
C LEU A 92 18.69 -0.17 4.61
N PHE A 93 18.31 -0.12 3.34
CA PHE A 93 18.10 -1.32 2.54
C PHE A 93 19.37 -2.14 2.38
N GLN A 94 20.52 -1.50 2.15
CA GLN A 94 21.82 -2.19 2.07
C GLN A 94 22.19 -2.85 3.40
N PHE A 95 21.94 -2.15 4.52
CA PHE A 95 22.13 -2.71 5.86
C PHE A 95 21.23 -3.92 6.07
N ALA A 96 19.91 -3.79 5.83
CA ALA A 96 18.95 -4.88 5.97
C ALA A 96 19.31 -6.08 5.08
N ALA A 97 19.70 -5.82 3.83
CA ALA A 97 20.16 -6.85 2.91
C ALA A 97 21.39 -7.59 3.45
N THR A 98 22.37 -6.87 3.97
CA THR A 98 23.57 -7.47 4.59
C THR A 98 23.21 -8.35 5.78
N GLN A 99 22.35 -7.86 6.68
CA GLN A 99 21.91 -8.61 7.86
C GLN A 99 21.18 -9.90 7.48
N LEU A 100 20.26 -9.84 6.51
CA LEU A 100 19.56 -11.03 6.02
C LEU A 100 20.50 -12.01 5.31
N SER A 101 21.47 -11.54 4.54
CA SER A 101 22.50 -12.40 3.94
C SER A 101 23.32 -13.12 5.00
N ASN A 102 23.71 -12.43 6.08
CA ASN A 102 24.41 -13.05 7.20
C ASN A 102 23.52 -14.07 7.93
N THR A 103 22.23 -13.76 8.10
CA THR A 103 21.24 -14.70 8.68
C THR A 103 21.09 -15.95 7.81
N VAL A 104 21.03 -15.83 6.48
CA VAL A 104 21.04 -16.97 5.55
C VAL A 104 22.25 -17.88 5.80
N VAL A 105 23.43 -17.29 5.94
CA VAL A 105 24.67 -18.05 6.21
C VAL A 105 24.66 -18.69 7.60
N GLN A 106 24.18 -17.97 8.61
CA GLN A 106 24.14 -18.44 10.00
C GLN A 106 23.15 -19.59 10.20
N VAL A 107 21.94 -19.48 9.65
CA VAL A 107 20.90 -20.51 9.74
C VAL A 107 21.28 -21.72 8.89
N GLY A 108 21.67 -21.51 7.62
CA GLY A 108 22.23 -22.53 6.73
C GLY A 108 21.28 -23.64 6.28
N ASP A 109 20.27 -24.00 7.08
CA ASP A 109 19.25 -25.01 6.79
C ASP A 109 17.91 -24.33 6.43
N THR A 110 17.42 -24.56 5.22
CA THR A 110 16.16 -23.98 4.71
C THR A 110 14.90 -24.54 5.36
N ASN A 111 15.02 -25.54 6.23
CA ASN A 111 13.92 -26.07 7.04
C ASN A 111 13.84 -25.43 8.44
N LEU A 112 14.80 -24.55 8.78
CA LEU A 112 14.84 -23.84 10.05
C LEU A 112 14.56 -22.36 9.84
N TYR A 113 13.74 -21.78 10.69
CA TYR A 113 13.29 -20.39 10.61
C TYR A 113 13.74 -19.63 11.86
N PRO A 114 14.43 -18.48 11.69
CA PRO A 114 14.87 -17.67 12.81
C PRO A 114 13.67 -17.04 13.51
N TRP A 115 13.74 -16.94 14.84
CA TRP A 115 12.73 -16.33 15.69
C TRP A 115 13.28 -15.11 16.42
N LEU A 116 14.16 -15.37 17.41
CA LEU A 116 14.78 -14.34 18.24
C LEU A 116 16.29 -14.56 18.33
N VAL A 117 17.02 -13.52 18.70
CA VAL A 117 18.48 -13.61 18.88
C VAL A 117 18.79 -14.03 20.29
N LEU A 118 19.59 -15.09 20.44
CA LEU A 118 20.08 -15.58 21.71
C LEU A 118 21.21 -14.69 22.27
N PRO A 119 21.53 -14.79 23.58
CA PRO A 119 22.59 -13.98 24.19
C PRO A 119 23.99 -14.13 23.58
N ASP A 120 24.25 -15.22 22.86
CA ASP A 120 25.51 -15.44 22.13
C ASP A 120 25.54 -14.82 20.72
N GLY A 121 24.46 -14.15 20.32
CA GLY A 121 24.30 -13.52 19.01
C GLY A 121 23.82 -14.44 17.89
N SER A 122 23.55 -15.71 18.20
CA SER A 122 22.94 -16.64 17.24
C SER A 122 21.42 -16.52 17.22
N TRP A 123 20.80 -16.91 16.10
CA TRP A 123 19.36 -17.03 16.01
C TRP A 123 18.87 -18.33 16.71
N ASP A 124 17.87 -18.20 17.56
CA ASP A 124 17.01 -19.33 17.92
C ASP A 124 16.17 -19.70 16.71
N THR A 125 16.15 -21.00 16.36
CA THR A 125 15.53 -21.48 15.13
C THR A 125 14.67 -22.70 15.37
N ALA A 126 13.54 -22.79 14.66
CA ALA A 126 12.68 -23.95 14.67
C ALA A 126 12.15 -24.27 13.24
N PRO A 127 11.74 -25.53 12.98
CA PRO A 127 11.01 -25.86 11.76
C PRO A 127 9.68 -25.09 11.65
N ALA A 128 9.14 -24.93 10.42
CA ALA A 128 7.77 -24.48 10.25
C ALA A 128 6.79 -25.47 10.90
N GLY A 129 5.65 -24.95 11.37
CA GLY A 129 4.63 -25.76 12.02
C GLY A 129 3.76 -24.94 12.96
N ASP A 130 2.72 -25.58 13.53
CA ASP A 130 1.73 -24.93 14.40
C ASP A 130 2.33 -24.15 15.58
N ASN A 131 3.51 -24.54 16.06
CA ASN A 131 4.20 -23.85 17.15
C ASN A 131 5.21 -22.79 16.68
N ASN A 132 5.32 -22.54 15.38
CA ASN A 132 6.28 -21.60 14.81
C ASN A 132 5.58 -20.62 13.84
N TRP A 133 4.67 -19.84 14.40
CA TRP A 133 3.87 -18.85 13.67
C TRP A 133 4.72 -17.81 12.91
N ILE A 134 5.97 -17.63 13.34
CA ILE A 134 6.86 -16.62 12.77
C ILE A 134 7.58 -17.08 11.50
N SER A 135 7.43 -18.33 11.08
CA SER A 135 8.23 -18.94 9.99
C SER A 135 8.09 -18.20 8.65
N GLY A 136 6.98 -17.50 8.42
CA GLY A 136 6.74 -16.72 7.18
C GLY A 136 7.55 -15.44 7.07
N PHE A 137 7.98 -14.83 8.18
CA PHE A 137 8.59 -13.50 8.16
C PHE A 137 9.98 -13.47 7.54
N PHE A 138 10.81 -14.48 7.80
CA PHE A 138 12.15 -14.52 7.22
C PHE A 138 12.13 -14.61 5.68
N PRO A 139 11.45 -15.59 5.05
CA PRO A 139 11.32 -15.58 3.59
C PRO A 139 10.57 -14.34 3.08
N GLY A 140 9.60 -13.80 3.83
CA GLY A 140 8.93 -12.54 3.50
C GLY A 140 9.91 -11.37 3.42
N ALA A 141 10.81 -11.24 4.39
CA ALA A 141 11.87 -10.23 4.39
C ALA A 141 12.82 -10.38 3.19
N LEU A 142 13.20 -11.62 2.84
CA LEU A 142 14.02 -11.91 1.66
C LEU A 142 13.30 -11.50 0.35
N TRP A 143 11.99 -11.74 0.24
CA TRP A 143 11.19 -11.29 -0.90
C TRP A 143 11.16 -9.77 -1.02
N LEU A 144 11.01 -9.03 0.08
CA LEU A 144 11.01 -7.56 0.09
C LEU A 144 12.37 -6.98 -0.31
N ILE A 145 13.48 -7.59 0.13
CA ILE A 145 14.81 -7.18 -0.31
C ILE A 145 15.03 -7.52 -1.79
N TYR A 146 14.54 -8.67 -2.28
CA TYR A 146 14.57 -8.96 -3.71
C TYR A 146 13.79 -7.91 -4.52
N GLU A 147 12.62 -7.51 -4.07
CA GLU A 147 11.82 -6.49 -4.73
C GLU A 147 12.58 -5.17 -4.88
N HIS A 148 13.28 -4.74 -3.84
CA HIS A 148 14.05 -3.50 -3.86
C HIS A 148 15.34 -3.62 -4.70
N SER A 149 16.10 -4.70 -4.52
CA SER A 149 17.45 -4.83 -5.07
C SER A 149 17.50 -5.42 -6.48
N GLY A 150 16.50 -6.23 -6.86
CA GLY A 150 16.53 -7.07 -8.06
C GLY A 150 17.59 -8.19 -8.02
N ASP A 151 18.32 -8.36 -6.89
CA ASP A 151 19.39 -9.37 -6.80
C ASP A 151 18.81 -10.79 -6.76
N PRO A 152 19.13 -11.66 -7.74
CA PRO A 152 18.58 -13.01 -7.85
C PRO A 152 18.94 -13.92 -6.68
N ASN A 153 19.96 -13.62 -5.89
CA ASN A 153 20.31 -14.40 -4.71
C ASN A 153 19.19 -14.34 -3.66
N TYR A 154 18.65 -13.12 -3.39
CA TYR A 154 17.53 -12.97 -2.44
C TYR A 154 16.28 -13.69 -2.92
N ARG A 155 16.02 -13.68 -4.22
CA ARG A 155 14.92 -14.48 -4.80
C ARG A 155 15.13 -15.97 -4.55
N THR A 156 16.32 -16.49 -4.83
CA THR A 156 16.64 -17.91 -4.67
C THR A 156 16.49 -18.34 -3.21
N TRP A 157 16.97 -17.53 -2.28
CA TRP A 157 16.82 -17.79 -0.84
C TRP A 157 15.35 -17.71 -0.41
N ALA A 158 14.62 -16.66 -0.83
CA ALA A 158 13.20 -16.51 -0.54
C ALA A 158 12.39 -17.71 -1.06
N GLU A 159 12.60 -18.15 -2.30
CA GLU A 159 11.94 -19.34 -2.87
C GLU A 159 12.23 -20.59 -2.04
N SER A 160 13.50 -20.78 -1.61
CA SER A 160 13.92 -21.97 -0.84
C SER A 160 13.25 -22.05 0.52
N TRP A 161 13.26 -20.95 1.31
CA TRP A 161 12.60 -20.92 2.62
C TRP A 161 11.07 -20.91 2.49
N THR A 162 10.49 -20.23 1.48
CA THR A 162 9.05 -20.26 1.21
C THR A 162 8.56 -21.69 0.95
N ALA A 163 9.32 -22.50 0.21
CA ALA A 163 8.93 -23.87 -0.11
C ALA A 163 8.76 -24.76 1.14
N GLY A 164 9.57 -24.55 2.18
CA GLY A 164 9.48 -25.32 3.42
C GLY A 164 8.20 -25.06 4.23
N ILE A 165 7.52 -23.95 4.00
CA ILE A 165 6.27 -23.57 4.70
C ILE A 165 5.04 -24.16 3.97
N ALA A 166 5.17 -24.69 2.76
CA ALA A 166 4.05 -25.19 1.97
C ALA A 166 3.09 -26.15 2.72
N PRO A 167 3.55 -27.05 3.61
CA PRO A 167 2.64 -27.92 4.36
C PRO A 167 1.63 -27.17 5.23
N GLU A 168 1.99 -25.97 5.74
CA GLU A 168 1.16 -25.17 6.63
C GLU A 168 -0.13 -24.64 5.96
N GLN A 169 -0.22 -24.70 4.64
CA GLN A 169 -1.47 -24.41 3.93
C GLN A 169 -2.64 -25.29 4.37
N PHE A 170 -2.37 -26.45 4.95
CA PHE A 170 -3.38 -27.39 5.43
C PHE A 170 -3.63 -27.32 6.93
N SER A 171 -2.87 -26.51 7.67
CA SER A 171 -3.04 -26.37 9.11
C SER A 171 -4.41 -25.76 9.42
N THR A 172 -5.11 -26.38 10.36
CA THR A 172 -6.40 -25.91 10.90
C THR A 172 -6.34 -25.73 12.42
N ASN A 173 -5.17 -25.94 13.02
CA ASN A 173 -4.96 -25.91 14.47
C ASN A 173 -4.58 -24.51 14.97
N VAL A 174 -4.03 -23.66 14.08
CA VAL A 174 -3.58 -22.30 14.39
C VAL A 174 -4.25 -21.28 13.47
N ASP A 175 -4.43 -20.06 13.94
CA ASP A 175 -4.86 -18.94 13.10
C ASP A 175 -3.69 -18.26 12.36
N ASP A 176 -2.47 -18.47 12.83
CA ASP A 176 -1.24 -17.90 12.30
C ASP A 176 -0.82 -18.39 10.91
N VAL A 177 -1.65 -19.24 10.29
CA VAL A 177 -1.53 -19.59 8.86
C VAL A 177 -1.44 -18.34 7.97
N GLY A 178 -2.13 -17.25 8.36
CA GLY A 178 -2.02 -15.97 7.67
C GLY A 178 -0.60 -15.41 7.72
N PHE A 179 0.01 -15.31 8.89
CA PHE A 179 1.39 -14.85 9.05
C PHE A 179 2.39 -15.75 8.30
N MET A 180 2.23 -17.07 8.39
CA MET A 180 3.14 -17.99 7.71
C MET A 180 3.04 -17.91 6.18
N ILE A 181 1.83 -17.94 5.65
CA ILE A 181 1.59 -18.10 4.20
C ILE A 181 1.51 -16.75 3.48
N ASN A 182 0.81 -15.74 4.04
CA ASN A 182 0.64 -14.47 3.33
C ASN A 182 1.96 -13.68 3.23
N THR A 183 2.77 -13.68 4.27
CA THR A 183 4.07 -12.99 4.25
C THR A 183 5.09 -13.67 3.33
N SER A 184 5.05 -14.99 3.18
CA SER A 184 5.97 -15.76 2.34
C SER A 184 5.42 -15.97 0.92
N PHE A 185 4.42 -16.83 0.75
CA PHE A 185 3.80 -17.13 -0.55
C PHE A 185 3.08 -15.92 -1.16
N GLY A 186 2.48 -15.05 -0.33
CA GLY A 186 1.81 -13.83 -0.79
C GLY A 186 2.80 -12.89 -1.49
N ASN A 187 3.92 -12.55 -0.84
CA ASN A 187 4.98 -11.77 -1.47
C ASN A 187 5.57 -12.47 -2.70
N GLY A 188 5.82 -13.78 -2.60
CA GLY A 188 6.31 -14.56 -3.73
C GLY A 188 5.36 -14.54 -4.92
N TYR A 189 4.04 -14.69 -4.70
CA TYR A 189 3.04 -14.61 -5.77
C TYR A 189 2.98 -13.20 -6.39
N ARG A 190 2.93 -12.18 -5.56
CA ARG A 190 2.89 -10.80 -6.01
C ARG A 190 4.06 -10.45 -6.94
N LEU A 191 5.25 -10.95 -6.63
CA LEU A 191 6.47 -10.62 -7.38
C LEU A 191 6.72 -11.52 -8.59
N THR A 192 6.20 -12.76 -8.59
CA THR A 192 6.51 -13.74 -9.63
C THR A 192 5.32 -14.15 -10.50
N GLY A 193 4.10 -13.95 -10.02
CA GLY A 193 2.90 -14.47 -10.67
C GLY A 193 2.81 -16.00 -10.67
N ASN A 194 3.61 -16.71 -9.85
CA ASN A 194 3.68 -18.17 -9.86
C ASN A 194 2.33 -18.81 -9.48
N PRO A 195 1.67 -19.55 -10.39
CA PRO A 195 0.34 -20.12 -10.12
C PRO A 195 0.34 -21.17 -9.00
N ALA A 196 1.48 -21.81 -8.71
CA ALA A 196 1.59 -22.72 -7.58
C ALA A 196 1.47 -21.96 -6.25
N TYR A 197 2.02 -20.76 -6.14
CA TYR A 197 1.88 -19.91 -4.95
C TYR A 197 0.43 -19.46 -4.75
N LYS A 198 -0.24 -19.09 -5.84
CA LYS A 198 -1.69 -18.81 -5.80
C LYS A 198 -2.48 -19.99 -5.24
N ALA A 199 -2.17 -21.21 -5.66
CA ALA A 199 -2.87 -22.41 -5.17
C ALA A 199 -2.66 -22.60 -3.66
N VAL A 200 -1.45 -22.36 -3.15
CA VAL A 200 -1.13 -22.41 -1.70
C VAL A 200 -1.93 -21.35 -0.94
N LEU A 201 -1.98 -20.10 -1.42
CA LEU A 201 -2.75 -19.01 -0.80
C LEU A 201 -4.24 -19.35 -0.69
N LEU A 202 -4.84 -19.88 -1.77
CA LEU A 202 -6.24 -20.27 -1.78
C LEU A 202 -6.53 -21.43 -0.81
N GLN A 203 -5.65 -22.43 -0.74
CA GLN A 203 -5.78 -23.55 0.18
C GLN A 203 -5.62 -23.10 1.64
N ALA A 204 -4.63 -22.27 1.93
CA ALA A 204 -4.38 -21.73 3.27
C ALA A 204 -5.57 -20.89 3.78
N ALA A 205 -6.15 -20.06 2.92
CA ALA A 205 -7.36 -19.30 3.25
C ALA A 205 -8.56 -20.21 3.54
N GLN A 206 -8.71 -21.31 2.79
CA GLN A 206 -9.73 -22.31 3.10
C GLN A 206 -9.48 -22.98 4.45
N SER A 207 -8.24 -23.32 4.77
CA SER A 207 -7.86 -23.91 6.07
C SER A 207 -8.15 -22.95 7.23
N LEU A 208 -7.74 -21.68 7.10
CA LEU A 208 -8.01 -20.64 8.09
C LEU A 208 -9.53 -20.42 8.27
N SER A 209 -10.30 -20.45 7.19
CA SER A 209 -11.77 -20.26 7.24
C SER A 209 -12.50 -21.33 8.08
N ASN A 210 -11.93 -22.52 8.24
CA ASN A 210 -12.50 -23.58 9.08
C ASN A 210 -12.47 -23.25 10.59
N ARG A 211 -11.68 -22.26 10.99
CA ARG A 211 -11.63 -21.76 12.38
C ARG A 211 -12.76 -20.78 12.72
N PHE A 212 -13.59 -20.42 11.76
CA PHE A 212 -14.67 -19.47 11.97
C PHE A 212 -15.86 -20.11 12.70
N ASN A 213 -16.28 -19.45 13.78
CA ASN A 213 -17.49 -19.82 14.50
C ASN A 213 -18.63 -18.83 14.15
N PRO A 214 -19.68 -19.25 13.45
CA PRO A 214 -20.77 -18.36 13.03
C PRO A 214 -21.62 -17.81 14.19
N ALA A 215 -21.66 -18.49 15.35
CA ALA A 215 -22.37 -17.99 16.52
C ALA A 215 -21.62 -16.83 17.19
N VAL A 216 -20.29 -16.87 17.14
CA VAL A 216 -19.42 -15.78 17.62
C VAL A 216 -19.22 -14.71 16.56
N GLY A 217 -19.09 -15.11 15.29
CA GLY A 217 -18.78 -14.25 14.16
C GLY A 217 -17.29 -13.97 14.01
N CYS A 218 -16.39 -14.83 14.56
CA CYS A 218 -14.94 -14.68 14.54
C CYS A 218 -14.22 -15.98 14.17
N LEU A 219 -12.96 -15.82 13.76
CA LEU A 219 -11.95 -16.89 13.70
C LEU A 219 -11.40 -17.13 15.11
N ALA A 220 -11.14 -18.40 15.45
CA ALA A 220 -10.53 -18.77 16.72
C ALA A 220 -9.01 -18.56 16.73
N ASP A 221 -8.45 -18.25 17.87
CA ASP A 221 -7.04 -18.34 18.23
C ASP A 221 -6.58 -19.83 18.32
N ASP A 222 -5.28 -20.10 18.40
CA ASP A 222 -4.66 -21.42 18.43
C ASP A 222 -4.85 -22.18 19.75
N ARG A 223 -5.32 -21.53 20.83
CA ARG A 223 -5.40 -22.16 22.13
C ARG A 223 -6.47 -23.24 22.22
N LEU A 224 -6.07 -24.35 22.81
CA LEU A 224 -6.97 -25.42 23.20
C LEU A 224 -7.63 -25.04 24.54
N LEU A 225 -8.76 -24.33 24.47
CA LEU A 225 -9.58 -24.06 25.65
C LEU A 225 -10.37 -25.31 26.06
N ASP A 226 -10.64 -25.45 27.37
CA ASP A 226 -11.47 -26.53 27.88
C ASP A 226 -12.94 -26.33 27.46
N THR A 227 -13.32 -26.94 26.35
CA THR A 227 -14.68 -26.88 25.79
C THR A 227 -15.70 -27.68 26.59
N THR A 228 -15.27 -28.41 27.65
CA THR A 228 -16.19 -29.13 28.57
C THR A 228 -16.82 -28.19 29.59
N THR A 229 -16.30 -26.98 29.75
CA THR A 229 -16.92 -25.96 30.62
C THR A 229 -18.27 -25.48 30.06
N ASN A 230 -19.12 -24.96 30.95
CA ASN A 230 -20.41 -24.41 30.55
C ASN A 230 -20.54 -22.96 31.03
N PRO A 231 -20.57 -21.97 30.13
CA PRO A 231 -20.59 -22.08 28.67
C PRO A 231 -19.20 -22.48 28.11
N PRO A 232 -19.15 -23.12 26.93
CA PRO A 232 -17.88 -23.43 26.27
C PRO A 232 -17.21 -22.14 25.78
N PRO A 233 -15.91 -21.96 26.06
CA PRO A 233 -15.19 -20.75 25.68
C PRO A 233 -14.75 -20.81 24.23
N PHE A 234 -14.60 -19.60 23.62
CA PHE A 234 -14.06 -19.39 22.30
C PHE A 234 -13.13 -18.15 22.37
N GLU A 235 -11.84 -18.35 22.18
CA GLU A 235 -10.84 -17.29 22.29
C GLU A 235 -10.59 -16.62 20.95
N VAL A 236 -10.44 -15.29 20.99
CA VAL A 236 -10.10 -14.43 19.85
C VAL A 236 -9.03 -13.45 20.31
N ILE A 237 -7.93 -13.37 19.57
CA ILE A 237 -6.83 -12.44 19.82
C ILE A 237 -6.73 -11.37 18.71
N MET A 238 -6.03 -10.28 19.01
CA MET A 238 -5.85 -9.18 18.05
C MET A 238 -5.03 -9.62 16.81
N ASP A 239 -4.09 -10.53 16.99
CA ASP A 239 -3.20 -11.07 15.95
C ASP A 239 -3.98 -11.71 14.79
N THR A 240 -5.14 -12.32 15.10
CA THR A 240 -6.03 -12.93 14.09
C THR A 240 -6.53 -11.92 13.06
N MET A 241 -6.59 -10.62 13.40
CA MET A 241 -6.88 -9.57 12.42
C MET A 241 -5.81 -9.51 11.32
N MET A 242 -4.54 -9.66 11.67
CA MET A 242 -3.44 -9.70 10.70
C MET A 242 -3.55 -10.95 9.82
N ASN A 243 -3.83 -12.10 10.44
CA ASN A 243 -4.01 -13.37 9.75
C ASN A 243 -5.20 -13.34 8.78
N SER A 244 -6.24 -12.56 9.08
CA SER A 244 -7.43 -12.41 8.23
C SER A 244 -7.15 -11.69 6.90
N GLU A 245 -6.01 -10.98 6.74
CA GLU A 245 -5.59 -10.39 5.47
C GLU A 245 -5.45 -11.45 4.37
N LEU A 246 -5.04 -12.67 4.71
CA LEU A 246 -5.02 -13.80 3.79
C LEU A 246 -6.39 -14.08 3.17
N LEU A 247 -7.50 -13.88 3.92
CA LEU A 247 -8.85 -14.14 3.40
C LEU A 247 -9.29 -13.09 2.37
N TYR A 248 -8.96 -11.82 2.60
CA TYR A 248 -9.19 -10.74 1.62
C TYR A 248 -8.37 -11.00 0.36
N HIS A 249 -7.07 -11.26 0.52
CA HIS A 249 -6.17 -11.55 -0.59
C HIS A 249 -6.64 -12.79 -1.40
N ALA A 250 -7.03 -13.86 -0.73
CA ALA A 250 -7.56 -15.06 -1.40
C ALA A 250 -8.90 -14.77 -2.13
N CYS A 251 -9.75 -13.91 -1.60
CA CYS A 251 -10.97 -13.48 -2.30
C CYS A 251 -10.62 -12.79 -3.62
N ASP A 252 -9.68 -11.87 -3.65
CA ASP A 252 -9.21 -11.17 -4.86
C ASP A 252 -8.59 -12.13 -5.88
N LEU A 253 -7.96 -13.19 -5.39
CA LEU A 253 -7.42 -14.27 -6.21
C LEU A 253 -8.49 -15.22 -6.76
N GLY A 254 -9.76 -14.99 -6.44
CA GLY A 254 -10.89 -15.81 -6.93
C GLY A 254 -11.31 -16.95 -6.00
N GLY A 255 -10.89 -16.92 -4.73
CA GLY A 255 -11.29 -17.89 -3.69
C GLY A 255 -12.73 -17.77 -3.22
N GLY A 256 -13.45 -16.72 -3.66
CA GLY A 256 -14.87 -16.51 -3.42
C GLY A 256 -15.17 -15.52 -2.30
N THR A 257 -16.31 -14.82 -2.45
CA THR A 257 -16.74 -13.74 -1.54
C THR A 257 -17.06 -14.22 -0.11
N ASN A 258 -17.21 -15.52 0.11
CA ASN A 258 -17.38 -16.06 1.46
C ASN A 258 -16.15 -15.73 2.34
N LEU A 259 -14.93 -15.85 1.81
CA LEU A 259 -13.71 -15.54 2.54
C LEU A 259 -13.68 -14.07 2.99
N TYR A 260 -14.04 -13.17 2.09
CA TYR A 260 -14.20 -11.75 2.41
C TYR A 260 -15.21 -11.53 3.55
N ASN A 261 -16.38 -12.18 3.50
CA ASN A 261 -17.42 -12.02 4.50
C ASN A 261 -17.00 -12.54 5.88
N LEU A 262 -16.20 -13.62 5.94
CA LEU A 262 -15.64 -14.14 7.19
C LEU A 262 -14.65 -13.14 7.81
N ALA A 263 -13.74 -12.60 7.01
CA ALA A 263 -12.77 -11.58 7.46
C ALA A 263 -13.49 -10.30 7.93
N LEU A 264 -14.48 -9.82 7.18
CA LEU A 264 -15.28 -8.66 7.55
C LEU A 264 -16.03 -8.88 8.88
N SER A 265 -16.68 -10.04 9.06
CA SER A 265 -17.37 -10.38 10.31
C SER A 265 -16.42 -10.39 11.50
N HIS A 266 -15.23 -10.99 11.33
CA HIS A 266 -14.18 -10.98 12.35
C HIS A 266 -13.76 -9.55 12.71
N ALA A 267 -13.49 -8.70 11.72
CA ALA A 267 -13.09 -7.32 11.92
C ALA A 267 -14.17 -6.48 12.64
N GLU A 268 -15.45 -6.68 12.33
CA GLU A 268 -16.59 -6.00 13.01
C GLU A 268 -16.67 -6.39 14.49
N LYS A 269 -16.44 -7.65 14.81
CA LYS A 269 -16.43 -8.11 16.21
C LYS A 269 -15.21 -7.61 16.98
N THR A 270 -14.05 -7.59 16.37
CA THR A 270 -12.81 -7.04 16.94
C THR A 270 -12.95 -5.55 17.21
N LEU A 271 -13.45 -4.78 16.25
CA LEU A 271 -13.75 -3.35 16.40
C LEU A 271 -14.64 -3.09 17.62
N THR A 272 -15.65 -3.94 17.82
CA THR A 272 -16.66 -3.73 18.89
C THR A 272 -16.15 -4.15 20.26
N ASN A 273 -15.39 -5.24 20.35
CA ASN A 273 -15.10 -5.88 21.62
C ASN A 273 -13.62 -5.82 22.04
N GLN A 274 -12.70 -5.47 21.14
CA GLN A 274 -11.28 -5.37 21.47
C GLN A 274 -10.73 -3.94 21.48
N VAL A 275 -11.45 -2.95 20.94
CA VAL A 275 -11.06 -1.53 20.98
C VAL A 275 -11.87 -0.78 22.00
N ARG A 276 -11.19 -0.17 22.99
CA ARG A 276 -11.80 0.63 24.03
C ARG A 276 -12.17 2.02 23.50
N ALA A 277 -12.97 2.75 24.27
CA ALA A 277 -13.44 4.09 23.86
C ALA A 277 -12.30 5.11 23.68
N ASP A 278 -11.22 4.98 24.45
CA ASP A 278 -10.02 5.82 24.38
C ASP A 278 -9.05 5.42 23.26
N GLY A 279 -9.34 4.37 22.50
CA GLY A 279 -8.51 3.83 21.43
C GLY A 279 -7.54 2.73 21.87
N SER A 280 -7.34 2.52 23.16
CA SER A 280 -6.54 1.40 23.65
C SER A 280 -7.21 0.05 23.34
N THR A 281 -6.44 -1.06 23.41
CA THR A 281 -6.96 -2.36 22.99
C THR A 281 -6.88 -3.42 24.08
N TYR A 282 -7.84 -4.34 24.06
CA TYR A 282 -7.67 -5.67 24.63
C TYR A 282 -6.99 -6.56 23.58
N HIS A 283 -5.99 -7.33 24.02
CA HIS A 283 -5.38 -8.32 23.13
C HIS A 283 -6.32 -9.52 22.91
N MET A 284 -7.03 -9.93 23.95
CA MET A 284 -7.79 -11.18 23.98
C MET A 284 -9.24 -10.95 24.43
N VAL A 285 -10.17 -11.64 23.75
CA VAL A 285 -11.57 -11.74 24.17
C VAL A 285 -11.98 -13.21 24.18
N ILE A 286 -12.57 -13.65 25.29
CA ILE A 286 -13.21 -14.96 25.37
C ILE A 286 -14.71 -14.80 25.21
N TYR A 287 -15.28 -15.52 24.28
CA TYR A 287 -16.72 -15.57 24.01
C TYR A 287 -17.33 -16.90 24.46
N ASN A 288 -18.62 -16.89 24.67
CA ASN A 288 -19.42 -18.11 24.68
C ASN A 288 -19.54 -18.64 23.24
N ALA A 289 -18.98 -19.82 23.00
CA ALA A 289 -18.94 -20.43 21.66
C ALA A 289 -20.32 -20.71 21.04
N THR A 290 -21.40 -20.73 21.87
CA THR A 290 -22.75 -21.08 21.38
C THR A 290 -23.63 -19.89 21.02
N ASN A 291 -23.37 -18.70 21.57
CA ASN A 291 -24.21 -17.52 21.34
C ASN A 291 -23.42 -16.23 21.10
N GLY A 292 -22.09 -16.27 21.15
CA GLY A 292 -21.22 -15.10 20.89
C GLY A 292 -21.23 -14.03 21.99
N GLU A 293 -21.73 -14.32 23.20
CA GLU A 293 -21.66 -13.41 24.34
C GLU A 293 -20.22 -13.29 24.83
N VAL A 294 -19.77 -12.06 25.14
CA VAL A 294 -18.45 -11.80 25.72
C VAL A 294 -18.42 -12.28 27.16
N LEU A 295 -17.55 -13.20 27.46
CA LEU A 295 -17.35 -13.72 28.82
C LEU A 295 -16.23 -12.97 29.55
N TYR A 296 -15.14 -12.63 28.83
CA TYR A 296 -13.96 -12.02 29.43
C TYR A 296 -13.13 -11.26 28.41
N GLN A 297 -12.49 -10.17 28.83
CA GLN A 297 -11.58 -9.35 28.03
C GLN A 297 -10.27 -9.14 28.80
N SER A 298 -9.12 -9.29 28.16
CA SER A 298 -7.81 -9.26 28.80
C SER A 298 -6.69 -8.81 27.85
N ASN A 299 -5.55 -8.49 28.44
CA ASN A 299 -4.27 -8.31 27.73
C ASN A 299 -3.30 -9.47 27.98
N ARG A 300 -3.82 -10.69 28.09
CA ARG A 300 -3.11 -11.98 28.19
C ARG A 300 -2.13 -12.06 29.37
N ALA A 301 -0.98 -11.43 29.27
CA ALA A 301 0.10 -11.54 30.23
C ALA A 301 0.20 -10.33 31.17
N ILE A 302 -0.69 -9.35 31.04
CA ILE A 302 -0.61 -8.10 31.78
C ILE A 302 -1.75 -8.01 32.80
N ASP A 303 -1.39 -7.88 34.05
CA ASP A 303 -2.29 -7.59 35.16
C ASP A 303 -1.90 -6.24 35.77
N PRO A 304 -2.77 -5.27 35.86
CA PRO A 304 -4.24 -5.32 35.67
C PRO A 304 -4.68 -5.34 34.20
N PRO A 305 -5.88 -5.86 33.91
CA PRO A 305 -6.40 -5.95 32.53
C PRO A 305 -6.66 -4.61 31.85
N LEU A 306 -6.49 -3.49 32.57
CA LEU A 306 -6.61 -2.13 32.01
C LEU A 306 -5.36 -1.68 31.22
N ASP A 307 -4.19 -2.29 31.47
CA ASP A 307 -3.00 -1.99 30.70
C ASP A 307 -3.16 -2.52 29.26
N THR A 308 -2.37 -1.99 28.36
CA THR A 308 -2.42 -2.34 26.93
C THR A 308 -1.07 -2.91 26.52
N TRP A 309 -1.06 -4.15 26.03
CA TRP A 309 0.13 -4.76 25.46
C TRP A 309 0.51 -4.07 24.13
N ALA A 310 1.75 -3.58 24.03
CA ALA A 310 2.15 -2.72 22.93
C ALA A 310 2.10 -3.42 21.57
N ARG A 311 2.55 -4.67 21.46
CA ARG A 311 2.50 -5.40 20.20
C ARG A 311 1.08 -5.81 19.82
N GLY A 312 0.23 -6.20 20.77
CA GLY A 312 -1.20 -6.42 20.53
C GLY A 312 -1.90 -5.14 20.03
N HIS A 313 -1.50 -3.99 20.57
CA HIS A 313 -1.98 -2.68 20.09
C HIS A 313 -1.42 -2.33 18.69
N ALA A 314 -0.16 -2.65 18.43
CA ALA A 314 0.47 -2.44 17.12
C ALA A 314 -0.21 -3.27 16.01
N TRP A 315 -0.64 -4.50 16.33
CA TRP A 315 -1.46 -5.30 15.39
C TRP A 315 -2.74 -4.57 14.99
N ALA A 316 -3.44 -3.95 15.96
CA ALA A 316 -4.61 -3.14 15.66
C ALA A 316 -4.27 -1.90 14.83
N ALA A 317 -3.15 -1.22 15.12
CA ALA A 317 -2.69 -0.05 14.38
C ALA A 317 -2.38 -0.36 12.90
N TYR A 318 -1.96 -1.58 12.60
CA TYR A 318 -1.78 -2.07 11.22
C TYR A 318 -3.09 -2.58 10.62
N ALA A 319 -3.84 -3.41 11.35
CA ALA A 319 -4.96 -4.16 10.79
C ALA A 319 -6.17 -3.29 10.45
N PHE A 320 -6.51 -2.27 11.23
CA PHE A 320 -7.67 -1.42 10.92
C PHE A 320 -7.49 -0.58 9.65
N PRO A 321 -6.33 0.05 9.38
CA PRO A 321 -6.05 0.62 8.05
C PRO A 321 -6.14 -0.41 6.93
N MET A 322 -5.59 -1.61 7.13
CA MET A 322 -5.68 -2.70 6.16
C MET A 322 -7.14 -3.06 5.86
N VAL A 323 -7.97 -3.28 6.88
CA VAL A 323 -9.41 -3.60 6.68
C VAL A 323 -10.14 -2.45 5.98
N PHE A 324 -9.84 -1.20 6.29
CA PHE A 324 -10.42 -0.06 5.57
C PHE A 324 -10.01 -0.07 4.09
N ARG A 325 -8.76 -0.38 3.77
CA ARG A 325 -8.27 -0.52 2.38
C ARG A 325 -9.06 -1.58 1.60
N GLU A 326 -9.34 -2.72 2.25
CA GLU A 326 -10.04 -3.85 1.63
C GLU A 326 -11.55 -3.64 1.50
N THR A 327 -12.15 -2.86 2.41
CA THR A 327 -13.63 -2.76 2.51
C THR A 327 -14.19 -1.41 2.09
N GLY A 328 -13.42 -0.33 2.23
CA GLY A 328 -13.91 1.04 2.11
C GLY A 328 -14.85 1.49 3.23
N ASP A 329 -15.06 0.67 4.27
CA ASP A 329 -15.96 0.99 5.38
C ASP A 329 -15.31 1.94 6.38
N THR A 330 -15.82 3.15 6.44
CA THR A 330 -15.27 4.24 7.27
C THR A 330 -15.26 3.94 8.76
N ARG A 331 -16.06 2.98 9.25
CA ARG A 331 -16.00 2.54 10.66
C ARG A 331 -14.60 2.03 11.03
N PHE A 332 -13.93 1.35 10.10
CA PHE A 332 -12.57 0.86 10.31
C PHE A 332 -11.54 1.99 10.24
N LEU A 333 -11.72 2.96 9.33
CA LEU A 333 -10.89 4.17 9.30
C LEU A 333 -10.99 4.97 10.60
N ASP A 334 -12.21 5.20 11.10
CA ASP A 334 -12.42 5.92 12.37
C ASP A 334 -11.82 5.15 13.56
N THR A 335 -11.83 3.81 13.51
CA THR A 335 -11.20 2.98 14.53
C THR A 335 -9.68 3.02 14.42
N ALA A 336 -9.12 2.93 13.21
CA ALA A 336 -7.69 3.10 12.95
C ALA A 336 -7.17 4.41 13.54
N LYS A 337 -7.90 5.52 13.29
CA LYS A 337 -7.56 6.84 13.84
C LYS A 337 -7.51 6.83 15.37
N ARG A 338 -8.53 6.26 16.03
CA ARG A 338 -8.57 6.18 17.51
C ARG A 338 -7.43 5.35 18.08
N VAL A 339 -7.16 4.19 17.48
CA VAL A 339 -6.06 3.29 17.89
C VAL A 339 -4.71 3.99 17.75
N VAL A 340 -4.46 4.59 16.59
CA VAL A 340 -3.20 5.30 16.33
C VAL A 340 -3.07 6.56 17.18
N ASP A 341 -4.17 7.27 17.45
CA ASP A 341 -4.18 8.44 18.34
C ASP A 341 -3.81 8.05 19.78
N PHE A 342 -4.28 6.89 20.25
CA PHE A 342 -3.83 6.37 21.54
C PHE A 342 -2.31 6.16 21.56
N TYR A 343 -1.76 5.50 20.55
CA TYR A 343 -0.31 5.32 20.43
C TYR A 343 0.44 6.67 20.46
N ILE A 344 0.06 7.63 19.62
CA ILE A 344 0.72 8.94 19.53
C ILE A 344 0.71 9.67 20.88
N ASN A 345 -0.38 9.58 21.63
CA ASN A 345 -0.55 10.26 22.92
C ASN A 345 0.20 9.58 24.08
N HIS A 346 0.60 8.31 23.93
CA HIS A 346 1.23 7.52 25.00
C HIS A 346 2.65 7.05 24.64
N ALA A 347 3.12 7.28 23.41
CA ALA A 347 4.47 6.94 23.00
C ALA A 347 5.51 7.75 23.79
N PRO A 348 6.64 7.14 24.17
CA PRO A 348 7.78 7.84 24.75
C PRO A 348 8.36 8.89 23.79
N ALA A 349 9.30 9.71 24.30
CA ALA A 349 9.89 10.80 23.51
C ALA A 349 10.61 10.34 22.23
N ASP A 350 11.15 9.10 22.23
CA ASP A 350 11.76 8.45 21.07
C ASP A 350 10.76 7.69 20.20
N CYS A 351 9.48 7.81 20.45
CA CYS A 351 8.36 7.15 19.75
C CYS A 351 8.34 5.62 19.82
N VAL A 352 9.39 4.93 20.28
CA VAL A 352 9.38 3.46 20.40
C VAL A 352 8.66 3.07 21.68
N PRO A 353 7.56 2.30 21.63
CA PRO A 353 6.78 1.99 22.83
C PRO A 353 7.55 1.11 23.78
N TYR A 354 7.15 1.18 25.06
CA TYR A 354 7.46 0.12 25.99
C TYR A 354 6.68 -1.14 25.59
N TRP A 355 7.04 -2.31 26.14
CA TRP A 355 6.34 -3.56 25.82
C TRP A 355 4.85 -3.55 26.23
N TYR A 356 4.45 -2.62 27.13
CA TYR A 356 3.05 -2.31 27.43
C TYR A 356 2.86 -0.82 27.77
N TYR A 357 1.61 -0.35 27.70
CA TYR A 357 1.18 0.99 28.11
C TYR A 357 0.50 0.88 29.48
N PRO A 358 1.16 1.32 30.58
CA PRO A 358 0.60 1.21 31.93
C PRO A 358 -0.57 2.20 32.14
N SER A 359 -1.64 1.75 32.79
CA SER A 359 -2.81 2.57 33.09
C SER A 359 -2.57 3.56 34.26
N ASN A 360 -1.67 3.27 35.18
CA ASN A 360 -1.60 3.96 36.47
C ASN A 360 -0.21 4.41 36.95
N SER A 361 0.88 4.07 36.31
CA SER A 361 2.23 4.50 36.75
C SER A 361 3.26 4.42 35.64
N VAL A 362 4.23 5.32 35.69
CA VAL A 362 5.43 5.21 34.84
C VAL A 362 6.43 4.32 35.58
N ASP A 363 6.50 3.06 35.19
CA ASP A 363 7.65 2.23 35.52
C ASP A 363 8.82 2.65 34.63
N THR A 364 9.87 3.19 35.22
CA THR A 364 11.06 3.67 34.50
C THR A 364 11.97 2.56 34.02
N ASN A 365 11.70 1.30 34.40
CA ASN A 365 12.51 0.13 34.05
C ASN A 365 11.88 -0.74 32.94
N LEU A 366 10.81 -0.25 32.31
CA LEU A 366 10.16 -1.00 31.23
C LEU A 366 11.07 -1.14 30.01
N LEU A 367 11.15 -2.35 29.48
CA LEU A 367 11.82 -2.65 28.22
C LEU A 367 11.08 -2.03 27.04
N ARG A 368 11.82 -1.68 26.00
CA ARG A 368 11.26 -1.25 24.73
C ARG A 368 10.75 -2.44 23.92
N ASP A 369 9.86 -2.16 22.97
CA ASP A 369 9.47 -3.14 21.96
C ASP A 369 9.56 -2.52 20.55
N SER A 370 10.72 -2.70 19.93
CA SER A 370 10.97 -2.23 18.56
C SER A 370 10.11 -2.98 17.52
N SER A 371 9.67 -4.21 17.83
CA SER A 371 8.77 -4.93 16.93
C SER A 371 7.38 -4.29 16.89
N ALA A 372 6.84 -3.89 18.04
CA ALA A 372 5.60 -3.11 18.10
C ALA A 372 5.75 -1.77 17.38
N ALA A 373 6.90 -1.12 17.49
CA ALA A 373 7.22 0.10 16.76
C ALA A 373 7.23 -0.10 15.25
N ALA A 374 7.89 -1.14 14.74
CA ALA A 374 7.97 -1.42 13.30
C ALA A 374 6.59 -1.74 12.68
N ILE A 375 5.77 -2.53 13.40
CA ILE A 375 4.39 -2.83 13.00
C ILE A 375 3.54 -1.56 12.97
N THR A 376 3.65 -0.72 14.02
CA THR A 376 2.91 0.56 14.09
C THR A 376 3.36 1.51 12.98
N LEU A 377 4.65 1.55 12.66
CA LEU A 377 5.18 2.36 11.55
C LEU A 377 4.52 1.98 10.21
N ALA A 378 4.44 0.68 9.91
CA ALA A 378 3.79 0.20 8.70
C ALA A 378 2.31 0.60 8.64
N GLY A 379 1.58 0.49 9.77
CA GLY A 379 0.18 0.92 9.89
C GLY A 379 -0.02 2.43 9.77
N LEU A 380 0.86 3.24 10.38
CA LEU A 380 0.87 4.71 10.28
C LEU A 380 1.06 5.17 8.84
N LEU A 381 1.99 4.56 8.11
CA LEU A 381 2.24 4.86 6.70
C LEU A 381 1.01 4.57 5.85
N ASP A 382 0.33 3.45 6.07
CA ASP A 382 -0.92 3.09 5.38
C ASP A 382 -2.03 4.09 5.74
N LEU A 383 -2.27 4.35 7.03
CA LEU A 383 -3.29 5.27 7.50
C LEU A 383 -3.10 6.70 6.98
N SER A 384 -1.86 7.19 6.94
CA SER A 384 -1.55 8.55 6.46
C SER A 384 -1.99 8.78 5.01
N GLN A 385 -2.00 7.72 4.19
CA GLN A 385 -2.43 7.74 2.80
C GLN A 385 -3.96 7.61 2.63
N GLN A 386 -4.64 7.05 3.62
CA GLN A 386 -6.08 6.73 3.53
C GLN A 386 -6.99 7.84 4.05
N VAL A 387 -6.52 8.64 5.01
CA VAL A 387 -7.34 9.70 5.59
C VAL A 387 -7.54 10.83 4.57
N THR A 388 -8.78 11.35 4.47
CA THR A 388 -9.11 12.42 3.53
C THR A 388 -8.84 13.83 4.08
N ASN A 389 -8.74 13.98 5.40
CA ASN A 389 -8.42 15.25 6.03
C ASN A 389 -6.91 15.49 5.98
N ALA A 390 -6.48 16.62 5.40
CA ALA A 390 -5.06 16.95 5.24
C ALA A 390 -4.31 17.06 6.58
N ALA A 391 -4.95 17.62 7.61
CA ALA A 391 -4.33 17.75 8.93
C ALA A 391 -4.13 16.38 9.60
N ASP A 392 -5.10 15.45 9.44
CA ASP A 392 -4.94 14.07 9.92
C ASP A 392 -3.82 13.36 9.15
N GLY A 393 -3.77 13.52 7.80
CA GLY A 393 -2.70 12.94 6.97
C GLY A 393 -1.31 13.40 7.41
N ALA A 394 -1.14 14.71 7.60
CA ALA A 394 0.12 15.28 8.08
C ALA A 394 0.46 14.79 9.50
N LYS A 395 -0.52 14.69 10.40
CA LYS A 395 -0.33 14.18 11.77
C LYS A 395 0.22 12.75 11.76
N TYR A 396 -0.42 11.84 11.01
CA TYR A 396 -0.02 10.43 10.96
C TYR A 396 1.28 10.22 10.21
N TRP A 397 1.52 11.00 9.15
CA TRP A 397 2.81 11.03 8.48
C TRP A 397 3.94 11.47 9.41
N LEU A 398 3.75 12.57 10.16
CA LEU A 398 4.77 13.06 11.09
C LEU A 398 5.05 12.02 12.20
N ALA A 399 4.03 11.34 12.70
CA ALA A 399 4.20 10.25 13.67
C ALA A 399 5.00 9.08 13.07
N ALA A 400 4.68 8.69 11.82
CA ALA A 400 5.43 7.67 11.09
C ALA A 400 6.90 8.09 10.89
N HIS A 401 7.14 9.34 10.44
CA HIS A 401 8.48 9.84 10.22
C HIS A 401 9.33 9.87 11.52
N ASN A 402 8.77 10.37 12.62
CA ASN A 402 9.50 10.39 13.90
C ASN A 402 9.84 8.97 14.38
N LEU A 403 8.91 8.03 14.23
CA LEU A 403 9.13 6.62 14.58
C LEU A 403 10.19 5.98 13.67
N PHE A 404 10.14 6.25 12.37
CA PHE A 404 11.15 5.81 11.40
C PHE A 404 12.55 6.33 11.75
N VAL A 405 12.70 7.62 12.07
CA VAL A 405 13.97 8.22 12.49
C VAL A 405 14.52 7.52 13.74
N SER A 406 13.66 7.22 14.70
CA SER A 406 14.07 6.49 15.91
C SER A 406 14.54 5.09 15.60
N LEU A 407 13.76 4.28 14.87
CA LEU A 407 14.12 2.92 14.50
C LEU A 407 15.37 2.84 13.61
N SER A 408 15.62 3.87 12.80
CA SER A 408 16.82 3.98 11.94
C SER A 408 18.05 4.49 12.69
N SER A 409 17.94 4.79 13.97
CA SER A 409 19.07 5.26 14.78
C SER A 409 19.98 4.11 15.24
N THR A 410 21.20 4.44 15.66
CA THR A 410 22.14 3.49 16.25
C THR A 410 21.67 2.90 17.58
N ASN A 411 20.61 3.43 18.18
CA ASN A 411 20.01 2.87 19.39
C ASN A 411 19.18 1.62 19.08
N TYR A 412 18.61 1.54 17.86
CA TYR A 412 17.72 0.46 17.49
C TYR A 412 18.23 -0.40 16.34
N LEU A 413 19.15 0.09 15.50
CA LEU A 413 19.78 -0.75 14.47
C LEU A 413 20.87 -1.64 15.07
N ALA A 414 20.87 -2.92 14.73
CA ALA A 414 21.84 -3.92 15.21
C ALA A 414 23.22 -3.80 14.53
N VAL A 415 23.76 -2.58 14.45
CA VAL A 415 25.03 -2.31 13.76
C VAL A 415 26.19 -2.94 14.53
N ASN A 416 26.89 -3.90 13.90
CA ASN A 416 28.04 -4.63 14.46
C ASN A 416 27.74 -5.40 15.76
N THR A 417 26.50 -5.80 15.99
CA THR A 417 26.09 -6.53 17.20
C THR A 417 25.63 -7.94 16.88
N THR A 418 24.57 -8.08 16.09
CA THR A 418 23.97 -9.37 15.72
C THR A 418 23.66 -9.38 14.21
N ASN A 419 23.11 -10.49 13.70
CA ASN A 419 22.63 -10.57 12.32
C ASN A 419 21.15 -10.15 12.15
N ALA A 420 20.50 -9.66 13.22
CA ALA A 420 19.18 -9.02 13.12
C ALA A 420 19.29 -7.58 12.58
N ILE A 421 18.16 -6.97 12.25
CA ILE A 421 18.09 -5.58 11.80
C ILE A 421 17.82 -4.66 12.98
N LEU A 422 16.83 -4.99 13.82
CA LEU A 422 16.43 -4.21 14.98
C LEU A 422 16.85 -4.84 16.29
N LEU A 423 17.30 -4.01 17.22
CA LEU A 423 17.51 -4.33 18.64
C LEU A 423 16.25 -4.00 19.46
N HIS A 424 16.20 -4.42 20.71
CA HIS A 424 15.20 -4.02 21.69
C HIS A 424 13.76 -4.43 21.34
N GLY A 425 13.58 -5.63 20.82
CA GLY A 425 12.29 -6.29 20.76
C GLY A 425 11.99 -7.06 22.05
N ASN A 426 10.71 -7.24 22.35
CA ASN A 426 10.28 -8.03 23.51
C ASN A 426 9.33 -9.15 23.04
N PRO A 427 9.70 -10.45 23.19
CA PRO A 427 8.90 -11.54 22.65
C PRO A 427 7.54 -11.69 23.36
N VAL A 428 7.48 -12.12 24.58
CA VAL A 428 6.23 -12.24 25.37
C VAL A 428 6.52 -12.20 26.87
N ASP A 429 7.72 -12.61 27.27
CA ASP A 429 8.08 -12.81 28.68
C ASP A 429 8.90 -11.60 29.16
N TYR A 430 8.26 -10.72 29.79
CA TYR A 430 8.58 -9.53 30.59
C TYR A 430 10.04 -9.06 30.73
N ASP A 431 11.03 -9.96 30.65
CA ASP A 431 12.42 -9.70 31.02
C ASP A 431 13.42 -9.88 29.85
N THR A 432 12.93 -10.12 28.62
CA THR A 432 13.82 -10.44 27.51
C THR A 432 13.90 -9.26 26.54
N ASP A 433 15.05 -8.60 26.54
CA ASP A 433 15.45 -7.61 25.54
C ASP A 433 16.24 -8.32 24.44
N THR A 434 15.65 -8.47 23.25
CA THR A 434 16.27 -9.20 22.14
C THR A 434 15.87 -8.63 20.79
N SER A 435 16.39 -9.20 19.71
CA SER A 435 15.98 -8.92 18.33
C SER A 435 14.97 -9.98 17.86
N LEU A 436 14.00 -9.57 17.04
CA LEU A 436 12.87 -10.41 16.63
C LEU A 436 12.68 -10.34 15.12
N ILE A 437 12.61 -11.50 14.46
CA ILE A 437 12.53 -11.57 12.99
C ILE A 437 11.30 -10.85 12.39
N TYR A 438 10.16 -10.85 13.11
CA TYR A 438 8.98 -10.11 12.65
C TYR A 438 9.15 -8.60 12.82
N GLY A 439 9.93 -8.13 13.81
CA GLY A 439 10.34 -6.73 13.89
C GLY A 439 11.15 -6.31 12.66
N ASP A 440 12.10 -7.15 12.26
CA ASP A 440 12.92 -6.96 11.05
C ASP A 440 12.06 -6.94 9.79
N TYR A 441 11.11 -7.86 9.66
CA TYR A 441 10.18 -7.91 8.52
C TYR A 441 9.38 -6.61 8.38
N TYR A 442 8.70 -6.18 9.45
CA TYR A 442 7.87 -4.97 9.39
C TYR A 442 8.69 -3.69 9.23
N PHE A 443 9.94 -3.69 9.68
CA PHE A 443 10.85 -2.58 9.39
C PHE A 443 11.19 -2.51 7.90
N ILE A 444 11.52 -3.64 7.25
CA ILE A 444 11.77 -3.68 5.79
C ILE A 444 10.49 -3.33 5.02
N GLU A 445 9.34 -3.83 5.44
CA GLU A 445 8.05 -3.47 4.83
C GLU A 445 7.79 -1.96 4.95
N SER A 446 8.14 -1.35 6.08
CA SER A 446 8.05 0.09 6.28
C SER A 446 9.03 0.85 5.39
N LEU A 447 10.27 0.37 5.22
CA LEU A 447 11.21 0.93 4.26
C LEU A 447 10.64 0.89 2.84
N LYS A 448 10.01 -0.23 2.46
CA LYS A 448 9.35 -0.37 1.16
C LYS A 448 8.20 0.62 1.00
N ARG A 449 7.32 0.74 1.99
CA ARG A 449 6.20 1.69 2.00
C ARG A 449 6.70 3.14 1.93
N LEU A 450 7.77 3.48 2.66
CA LEU A 450 8.43 4.78 2.57
C LEU A 450 9.02 5.01 1.19
N ASN A 451 9.77 4.05 0.65
CA ASN A 451 10.32 4.13 -0.70
C ASN A 451 9.22 4.38 -1.72
N ASP A 452 8.12 3.63 -1.65
CA ASP A 452 6.95 3.82 -2.52
C ASP A 452 6.29 5.20 -2.32
N THR A 453 6.39 5.78 -1.14
CA THR A 453 5.87 7.13 -0.84
C THR A 453 6.83 8.22 -1.32
N PHE A 454 8.13 8.07 -1.14
CA PHE A 454 9.12 9.07 -1.56
C PHE A 454 9.38 9.08 -3.07
N ASP A 455 9.07 8.00 -3.75
CA ASP A 455 9.30 7.89 -5.20
C ASP A 455 8.09 8.31 -6.05
N HIS A 456 7.12 8.93 -5.44
CA HIS A 456 5.91 9.40 -6.11
C HIS A 456 6.17 10.68 -6.90
N SER A 457 7.04 10.60 -7.91
CA SER A 457 7.24 11.69 -8.88
C SER A 457 6.19 11.67 -9.98
N THR A 458 5.48 10.53 -10.16
CA THR A 458 4.49 10.38 -11.23
C THR A 458 3.22 9.68 -10.75
N LEU A 459 2.11 10.03 -11.40
CA LEU A 459 0.80 9.43 -11.20
C LEU A 459 0.36 8.72 -12.47
N THR A 460 -0.34 7.59 -12.37
CA THR A 460 -1.06 7.01 -13.51
C THR A 460 -2.56 7.20 -13.32
N TYR A 461 -3.19 7.94 -14.23
CA TYR A 461 -4.64 8.01 -14.31
C TYR A 461 -5.16 6.92 -15.26
N ILE A 462 -6.14 6.16 -14.79
CA ILE A 462 -6.83 5.12 -15.55
C ILE A 462 -8.30 5.53 -15.63
N PRO A 463 -8.82 5.92 -16.82
CA PRO A 463 -10.23 6.27 -16.95
C PRO A 463 -11.15 5.06 -16.71
N ALA A 464 -12.35 5.31 -16.20
CA ALA A 464 -13.40 4.31 -16.17
C ALA A 464 -13.71 3.81 -17.60
N ILE A 465 -14.17 2.57 -17.72
CA ILE A 465 -14.45 1.97 -19.02
C ILE A 465 -15.44 2.81 -19.80
N ASN A 466 -15.06 3.18 -21.03
CA ASN A 466 -15.82 4.01 -21.96
C ASN A 466 -16.13 5.44 -21.48
N TYR A 467 -15.48 5.92 -20.43
CA TYR A 467 -15.63 7.30 -20.00
C TYR A 467 -15.04 8.27 -21.05
N THR A 468 -15.76 9.35 -21.31
CA THR A 468 -15.30 10.53 -22.06
C THR A 468 -15.80 11.77 -21.34
N GLY A 469 -14.94 12.76 -21.18
CA GLY A 469 -15.25 13.99 -20.46
C GLY A 469 -14.05 14.49 -19.68
N THR A 470 -14.30 15.44 -18.81
CA THR A 470 -13.28 15.98 -17.92
C THR A 470 -13.41 15.35 -16.54
N ASP A 471 -12.32 14.83 -16.03
CA ASP A 471 -12.21 14.31 -14.67
C ASP A 471 -11.19 15.12 -13.89
N THR A 472 -11.34 15.22 -12.59
CA THR A 472 -10.44 16.01 -11.75
C THR A 472 -10.12 15.25 -10.46
N PHE A 473 -8.89 15.41 -10.01
CA PHE A 473 -8.46 14.95 -8.69
C PHE A 473 -7.44 15.92 -8.11
N THR A 474 -7.22 15.86 -6.80
CA THR A 474 -6.20 16.66 -6.13
C THR A 474 -5.06 15.78 -5.68
N TYR A 475 -3.85 16.32 -5.69
CA TYR A 475 -2.69 15.72 -5.02
C TYR A 475 -2.12 16.68 -3.98
N GLN A 476 -1.50 16.11 -2.96
CA GLN A 476 -0.80 16.84 -1.93
C GLN A 476 0.66 16.40 -1.91
N VAL A 477 1.55 17.35 -1.87
CA VAL A 477 2.98 17.13 -1.72
C VAL A 477 3.42 17.52 -0.33
N CYS A 478 4.49 16.89 0.17
CA CYS A 478 5.18 17.34 1.37
C CYS A 478 6.68 17.35 1.14
N ASP A 479 7.38 18.16 1.89
CA ASP A 479 8.84 18.19 1.96
C ASP A 479 9.36 17.49 3.23
N SER A 480 10.66 17.33 3.32
CA SER A 480 11.33 16.71 4.47
C SER A 480 11.19 17.50 5.78
N SER A 481 10.71 18.75 5.74
CA SER A 481 10.39 19.54 6.93
C SER A 481 8.95 19.32 7.43
N GLY A 482 8.12 18.57 6.66
CA GLY A 482 6.70 18.38 6.93
C GLY A 482 5.80 19.50 6.40
N ALA A 483 6.32 20.46 5.65
CA ALA A 483 5.48 21.46 4.96
C ALA A 483 4.72 20.79 3.83
N THR A 484 3.45 21.17 3.63
CA THR A 484 2.58 20.58 2.61
C THR A 484 1.98 21.63 1.69
N ALA A 485 1.78 21.26 0.41
CA ALA A 485 1.04 22.03 -0.58
C ALA A 485 0.09 21.11 -1.35
N THR A 486 -0.99 21.66 -1.90
CA THR A 486 -1.99 20.88 -2.64
C THR A 486 -2.27 21.56 -3.98
N ALA A 487 -2.37 20.75 -5.05
CA ALA A 487 -2.79 21.20 -6.35
C ALA A 487 -3.82 20.26 -6.99
N THR A 488 -4.44 20.70 -8.07
CA THR A 488 -5.48 19.97 -8.79
C THR A 488 -4.95 19.50 -10.14
N VAL A 489 -5.23 18.24 -10.48
CA VAL A 489 -5.01 17.71 -11.82
C VAL A 489 -6.35 17.64 -12.54
N THR A 490 -6.40 18.19 -13.74
CA THR A 490 -7.54 18.08 -14.66
C THR A 490 -7.15 17.15 -15.80
N VAL A 491 -7.87 16.01 -15.94
CA VAL A 491 -7.66 15.06 -17.03
C VAL A 491 -8.81 15.11 -18.01
N ILE A 492 -8.50 15.38 -19.27
CA ILE A 492 -9.47 15.35 -20.36
C ILE A 492 -9.40 13.98 -21.02
N VAL A 493 -10.47 13.19 -20.89
CA VAL A 493 -10.60 11.88 -21.52
C VAL A 493 -11.46 12.04 -22.77
N GLY A 494 -10.85 11.95 -23.94
CA GLY A 494 -11.56 12.28 -25.18
C GLY A 494 -10.88 11.78 -26.44
N LEU A 495 -11.50 12.12 -27.56
CA LEU A 495 -10.97 11.84 -28.88
C LEU A 495 -9.72 12.69 -29.12
N VAL A 496 -8.55 12.07 -29.14
CA VAL A 496 -7.30 12.73 -29.53
C VAL A 496 -7.10 12.53 -31.04
N VAL A 497 -6.97 13.64 -31.75
CA VAL A 497 -6.64 13.65 -33.19
C VAL A 497 -5.21 14.16 -33.33
N GLN A 498 -4.35 13.35 -33.93
CA GLN A 498 -2.97 13.73 -34.25
C GLN A 498 -2.81 13.89 -35.75
N ILE A 499 -1.99 14.87 -36.18
CA ILE A 499 -1.52 14.94 -37.55
C ILE A 499 -0.02 14.78 -37.56
N SER A 500 0.44 13.80 -38.31
CA SER A 500 1.85 13.56 -38.61
C SER A 500 2.09 13.66 -40.12
N TRP A 501 3.34 13.79 -40.52
CA TRP A 501 3.71 13.74 -41.94
C TRP A 501 4.34 12.39 -42.22
N SER A 502 3.85 11.70 -43.25
CA SER A 502 4.46 10.48 -43.72
C SER A 502 5.87 10.77 -44.25
N PRO A 503 6.94 10.15 -43.69
CA PRO A 503 8.30 10.38 -44.16
C PRO A 503 8.54 9.86 -45.60
N LEU A 504 7.70 8.94 -46.07
CA LEU A 504 7.80 8.35 -47.42
C LEU A 504 7.08 9.14 -48.50
N THR A 505 5.97 9.78 -48.17
CA THR A 505 5.10 10.43 -49.16
C THR A 505 4.98 11.92 -48.96
N SER A 506 5.50 12.48 -47.87
CA SER A 506 5.30 13.90 -47.48
C SER A 506 3.83 14.31 -47.39
N GLN A 507 2.94 13.37 -47.09
CA GLN A 507 1.50 13.58 -46.96
C GLN A 507 1.10 13.64 -45.48
N PRO A 508 0.10 14.45 -45.11
CA PRO A 508 -0.43 14.47 -43.78
C PRO A 508 -1.20 13.18 -43.48
N VAL A 509 -0.94 12.60 -42.32
CA VAL A 509 -1.64 11.43 -41.78
C VAL A 509 -2.43 11.88 -40.55
N ILE A 510 -3.74 11.73 -40.62
CA ILE A 510 -4.66 12.02 -39.53
C ILE A 510 -4.89 10.73 -38.75
N SER A 511 -4.35 10.64 -37.56
CA SER A 511 -4.49 9.48 -36.67
C SER A 511 -5.41 9.85 -35.51
N PHE A 512 -6.35 8.98 -35.19
CA PHE A 512 -7.26 9.18 -34.05
C PHE A 512 -7.67 7.86 -33.42
N SER A 513 -7.92 7.91 -32.12
CA SER A 513 -8.43 6.77 -31.38
C SER A 513 -9.90 6.53 -31.68
N THR A 514 -10.32 5.28 -31.55
CA THR A 514 -11.72 4.91 -31.75
C THR A 514 -12.26 4.14 -30.55
N SER A 515 -13.57 4.22 -30.32
CA SER A 515 -14.30 3.38 -29.37
C SER A 515 -15.14 2.37 -30.12
N ALA A 516 -15.20 1.13 -29.61
CA ALA A 516 -16.05 0.09 -30.19
C ALA A 516 -17.53 0.52 -30.21
N GLY A 517 -18.23 0.21 -31.30
CA GLY A 517 -19.65 0.54 -31.46
C GLY A 517 -19.94 1.95 -31.97
N LYS A 518 -18.94 2.81 -32.16
CA LYS A 518 -19.07 4.12 -32.79
C LYS A 518 -18.61 4.08 -34.24
N THR A 519 -19.11 5.02 -35.06
CA THR A 519 -18.70 5.23 -36.46
C THR A 519 -18.08 6.60 -36.59
N TYR A 520 -16.96 6.70 -37.30
CA TYR A 520 -16.17 7.91 -37.41
C TYR A 520 -16.15 8.45 -38.85
N PHE A 521 -16.01 9.77 -38.93
CA PHE A 521 -15.91 10.51 -40.20
C PHE A 521 -14.73 11.47 -40.07
N VAL A 522 -13.82 11.47 -41.05
CA VAL A 522 -12.77 12.47 -41.17
C VAL A 522 -13.21 13.52 -42.21
N GLN A 523 -13.19 14.78 -41.83
CA GLN A 523 -13.59 15.87 -42.68
C GLN A 523 -12.47 16.92 -42.74
N TYR A 524 -12.44 17.68 -43.79
CA TYR A 524 -11.49 18.76 -44.00
C TYR A 524 -12.13 20.03 -44.53
N THR A 525 -11.46 21.15 -44.35
CA THR A 525 -11.75 22.43 -45.02
C THR A 525 -10.43 23.14 -45.31
N ASP A 526 -10.40 23.86 -46.44
CA ASP A 526 -9.22 24.64 -46.81
C ASP A 526 -9.31 26.08 -46.28
N HIS A 527 -10.48 26.47 -45.72
CA HIS A 527 -10.74 27.82 -45.22
C HIS A 527 -11.56 27.78 -43.92
N LEU A 528 -11.20 28.58 -42.94
CA LEU A 528 -11.94 28.77 -41.67
C LEU A 528 -12.84 30.02 -41.69
N SER A 529 -13.38 30.41 -42.82
CA SER A 529 -14.36 31.52 -42.95
C SER A 529 -15.78 31.03 -42.70
N LEU A 530 -16.62 31.84 -42.08
CA LEU A 530 -18.03 31.50 -41.84
C LEU A 530 -18.88 31.85 -43.08
N PRO A 531 -19.87 31.01 -43.47
CA PRO A 531 -20.15 29.67 -42.87
C PRO A 531 -19.12 28.64 -43.30
N MET A 532 -18.60 27.86 -42.33
CA MET A 532 -17.61 26.83 -42.61
C MET A 532 -18.25 25.64 -43.34
N ALA A 533 -17.74 25.34 -44.55
CA ALA A 533 -18.10 24.14 -45.28
C ALA A 533 -17.03 23.04 -45.06
N TRP A 534 -17.47 21.87 -44.64
CA TRP A 534 -16.62 20.71 -44.42
C TRP A 534 -16.84 19.67 -45.51
N SER A 535 -15.78 19.27 -46.15
CA SER A 535 -15.73 18.18 -47.12
C SER A 535 -15.35 16.88 -46.45
N ILE A 536 -15.81 15.75 -46.96
CA ILE A 536 -15.51 14.43 -46.41
C ILE A 536 -14.17 13.93 -46.96
N LEU A 537 -13.23 13.58 -46.10
CA LEU A 537 -12.00 12.87 -46.44
C LEU A 537 -12.18 11.35 -46.33
N ALA A 538 -12.80 10.89 -45.27
CA ALA A 538 -13.14 9.49 -45.05
C ALA A 538 -14.46 9.35 -44.27
N THR A 539 -15.22 8.28 -44.55
CA THR A 539 -16.55 8.06 -43.97
C THR A 539 -16.74 6.61 -43.54
N ASN A 540 -17.69 6.37 -42.63
CA ASN A 540 -18.11 5.06 -42.18
C ASN A 540 -16.94 4.21 -41.59
N LEU A 541 -16.03 4.82 -40.85
CA LEU A 541 -14.92 4.16 -40.22
C LEU A 541 -15.41 3.51 -38.92
N PRO A 542 -15.49 2.17 -38.82
CA PRO A 542 -15.98 1.52 -37.62
C PRO A 542 -14.93 1.59 -36.52
N GLY A 543 -15.36 2.02 -35.33
CA GLY A 543 -14.48 2.00 -34.15
C GLY A 543 -14.29 0.58 -33.61
N SER A 544 -13.05 0.22 -33.37
CA SER A 544 -12.64 -1.08 -32.84
C SER A 544 -11.96 -0.98 -31.49
N GLY A 545 -11.78 0.22 -30.94
CA GLY A 545 -10.89 0.49 -29.80
C GLY A 545 -9.43 0.73 -30.20
N ALA A 546 -9.09 0.59 -31.48
CA ALA A 546 -7.75 0.84 -32.01
C ALA A 546 -7.64 2.23 -32.63
N VAL A 547 -6.41 2.67 -32.90
CA VAL A 547 -6.12 3.90 -33.64
C VAL A 547 -6.40 3.67 -35.12
N ILE A 548 -7.14 4.59 -35.74
CA ILE A 548 -7.33 4.67 -37.19
C ILE A 548 -6.43 5.79 -37.73
N SER A 549 -5.73 5.52 -38.82
CA SER A 549 -4.89 6.50 -39.53
C SER A 549 -5.37 6.68 -40.98
N ILE A 550 -5.63 7.91 -41.37
CA ILE A 550 -6.11 8.29 -42.72
C ILE A 550 -5.11 9.26 -43.33
N SER A 551 -4.57 8.93 -44.49
CA SER A 551 -3.69 9.82 -45.25
C SER A 551 -4.52 10.73 -46.18
N ASP A 552 -4.23 12.00 -46.16
CA ASP A 552 -4.70 12.91 -47.21
C ASP A 552 -3.69 12.92 -48.36
N THR A 553 -4.08 12.35 -49.48
CA THR A 553 -3.19 12.13 -50.62
C THR A 553 -3.03 13.34 -51.52
N ASN A 554 -3.85 14.39 -51.31
CA ASN A 554 -3.83 15.60 -52.14
C ASN A 554 -4.12 16.88 -51.35
N PRO A 555 -3.34 17.16 -50.29
CA PRO A 555 -3.58 18.37 -49.50
C PRO A 555 -3.03 19.61 -50.24
N PRO A 556 -3.77 20.75 -50.24
CA PRO A 556 -3.23 22.05 -50.61
C PRO A 556 -2.21 22.53 -49.55
N THR A 557 -1.61 23.69 -49.80
CA THR A 557 -0.63 24.28 -48.88
C THR A 557 -1.17 24.57 -47.46
N CYS A 558 -2.50 24.66 -47.30
CA CYS A 558 -3.16 24.85 -46.02
C CYS A 558 -4.48 24.07 -46.00
N ARG A 559 -4.63 23.17 -45.00
CA ARG A 559 -5.85 22.38 -44.78
C ARG A 559 -6.08 22.15 -43.31
N PHE A 560 -7.35 22.20 -42.91
CA PHE A 560 -7.81 21.92 -41.53
C PHE A 560 -8.63 20.63 -41.55
N TYR A 561 -8.46 19.83 -40.49
CA TYR A 561 -9.14 18.55 -40.35
C TYR A 561 -9.97 18.51 -39.09
N ARG A 562 -11.06 17.74 -39.13
CA ARG A 562 -11.81 17.32 -37.94
C ARG A 562 -12.22 15.86 -38.02
N VAL A 563 -12.34 15.22 -36.87
CA VAL A 563 -12.92 13.88 -36.73
C VAL A 563 -14.27 14.01 -36.03
N VAL A 564 -15.27 13.35 -36.56
CA VAL A 564 -16.63 13.33 -36.02
C VAL A 564 -16.99 11.91 -35.71
N ALA A 565 -17.42 11.64 -34.46
CA ALA A 565 -17.96 10.35 -34.04
C ALA A 565 -19.50 10.41 -34.04
N LYS A 566 -20.14 9.30 -34.45
CA LYS A 566 -21.59 9.08 -34.35
C LYS A 566 -21.90 7.79 -33.63
#